data_1dd5da57ad79edbfe7ee89c2a46cb400
#
_entry.id   1dd5da57ad79edbfe7ee89c2a46cb400
#
_cell.length_a   1.000
_cell.length_b   1.000
_cell.length_c   1.000
_cell.angle_alpha   90.00
_cell.angle_beta   90.00
_cell.angle_gamma   90.00
#
_symmetry.space_group_name_H-M   'P 1'
#
loop_
_entity.id
_entity.type
_entity.pdbx_description
1 polymer ?
#
loop_
_entity_poly.entity_id
_entity_poly.type
_entity_poly.pdbx_seq_one_letter_code
_entity_poly.pdbx_strand_id
1 'polypeptide(L)'
;MKRTAIIVDSGCDPSPVFIEKYKLNFMGMKIVIDEKEYTDGEDIKKDDFYKIITKAKEFHTAHPSVGYVAKKYEDIVADKYDEIIDIHFSSKMSGLINTCLLAKNMVPAANIKIIDTESVSIESYLIAEKIVELIREKGWTYEQVMEVLPDIKASAFMQFNVTTLNYLVKNGRIGKAAGLAGTLLNIKPILGVNDGYIAPIDKVRGMSKVYSVIVDNAIKFLKDRPYNSKVLITYGGENNIEHMKETYNLFLEKQKEINLPSHRLIESRISPTVICHSGPEVFGFAVYGEKEPIGL
;
A
#
# COMPACT_ATOMS: atom_id res chain seq x y z
N MET A 1 26.62 14.14 8.38
CA MET A 1 25.41 13.28 8.36
C MET A 1 25.56 12.23 7.27
N LYS A 2 25.19 10.99 7.54
CA LYS A 2 25.11 9.95 6.51
C LYS A 2 24.10 10.37 5.44
N ARG A 3 24.44 10.15 4.17
CA ARG A 3 23.50 10.32 3.07
C ARG A 3 22.71 9.02 2.91
N THR A 4 21.47 9.03 3.34
CA THR A 4 20.58 7.86 3.27
C THR A 4 19.72 7.92 2.01
N ALA A 5 19.77 6.92 1.16
CA ALA A 5 18.77 6.71 0.09
C ALA A 5 17.58 5.95 0.67
N ILE A 6 16.39 6.27 0.20
CA ILE A 6 15.18 5.50 0.56
C ILE A 6 14.57 4.98 -0.74
N ILE A 7 14.21 3.70 -0.74
CA ILE A 7 13.50 3.04 -1.82
C ILE A 7 12.10 2.70 -1.32
N VAL A 8 11.09 2.85 -2.19
CA VAL A 8 9.73 2.36 -1.98
C VAL A 8 9.27 1.60 -3.23
N ASP A 9 8.48 0.56 -3.06
CA ASP A 9 8.00 -0.21 -4.20
C ASP A 9 6.57 0.14 -4.65
N SER A 10 6.17 -0.37 -5.82
CA SER A 10 4.85 -0.12 -6.40
C SER A 10 3.69 -0.77 -5.63
N GLY A 11 3.94 -1.79 -4.82
CA GLY A 11 2.93 -2.41 -3.95
C GLY A 11 2.57 -1.57 -2.74
N CYS A 12 3.41 -0.56 -2.41
CA CYS A 12 3.11 0.48 -1.41
C CYS A 12 2.25 1.63 -1.99
N ASP A 13 1.92 1.63 -3.26
CA ASP A 13 1.12 2.69 -3.92
C ASP A 13 1.62 4.13 -3.71
N PRO A 14 2.93 4.42 -3.71
CA PRO A 14 3.42 5.76 -3.46
C PRO A 14 2.92 6.74 -4.52
N SER A 15 2.50 7.94 -4.09
CA SER A 15 2.14 8.99 -5.04
C SER A 15 3.38 9.59 -5.69
N PRO A 16 3.32 10.05 -6.96
CA PRO A 16 4.44 10.75 -7.60
C PRO A 16 4.91 11.96 -6.80
N VAL A 17 3.98 12.71 -6.21
CA VAL A 17 4.28 13.87 -5.37
C VAL A 17 5.09 13.47 -4.12
N PHE A 18 4.78 12.34 -3.52
CA PHE A 18 5.53 11.83 -2.37
C PHE A 18 6.95 11.41 -2.76
N ILE A 19 7.10 10.70 -3.89
CA ILE A 19 8.40 10.30 -4.42
C ILE A 19 9.27 11.54 -4.69
N GLU A 20 8.71 12.54 -5.35
CA GLU A 20 9.43 13.77 -5.71
C GLU A 20 9.79 14.60 -4.47
N LYS A 21 8.82 14.83 -3.56
CA LYS A 21 9.01 15.63 -2.33
C LYS A 21 10.22 15.14 -1.52
N TYR A 22 10.36 13.82 -1.35
CA TYR A 22 11.40 13.24 -0.51
C TYR A 22 12.58 12.66 -1.29
N LYS A 23 12.59 12.83 -2.63
CA LYS A 23 13.61 12.30 -3.54
C LYS A 23 13.84 10.81 -3.31
N LEU A 24 12.73 10.05 -3.33
CA LEU A 24 12.76 8.61 -3.12
C LEU A 24 13.16 7.89 -4.41
N ASN A 25 13.83 6.76 -4.24
CA ASN A 25 13.99 5.80 -5.33
C ASN A 25 12.74 4.92 -5.41
N PHE A 26 12.33 4.58 -6.60
CA PHE A 26 11.15 3.76 -6.83
C PHE A 26 11.55 2.38 -7.38
N MET A 27 10.88 1.32 -6.91
CA MET A 27 11.06 -0.05 -7.39
C MET A 27 9.73 -0.59 -7.93
N GLY A 28 9.62 -0.67 -9.26
CA GLY A 28 8.44 -1.23 -9.92
C GLY A 28 8.42 -2.76 -9.88
N MET A 29 7.26 -3.34 -9.56
CA MET A 29 7.00 -4.76 -9.80
C MET A 29 6.86 -5.03 -11.29
N LYS A 30 7.14 -6.26 -11.72
CA LYS A 30 6.85 -6.69 -13.08
C LYS A 30 5.39 -7.02 -13.23
N ILE A 31 4.81 -6.65 -14.36
CA ILE A 31 3.42 -6.90 -14.75
C ILE A 31 3.44 -7.56 -16.10
N VAL A 32 2.78 -8.68 -16.21
CA VAL A 32 2.61 -9.40 -17.47
C VAL A 32 1.16 -9.28 -17.91
N ILE A 33 0.93 -8.74 -19.10
CA ILE A 33 -0.38 -8.58 -19.72
C ILE A 33 -0.32 -9.24 -21.10
N ASP A 34 -1.10 -10.31 -21.31
CA ASP A 34 -1.16 -11.03 -22.58
C ASP A 34 0.26 -11.33 -23.14
N GLU A 35 1.12 -11.95 -22.32
CA GLU A 35 2.52 -12.33 -22.62
C GLU A 35 3.51 -11.15 -22.71
N LYS A 36 3.07 -9.90 -22.63
CA LYS A 36 3.96 -8.75 -22.64
C LYS A 36 4.29 -8.30 -21.23
N GLU A 37 5.59 -8.21 -20.93
CA GLU A 37 6.09 -7.75 -19.63
C GLU A 37 6.26 -6.23 -19.61
N TYR A 38 5.91 -5.63 -18.49
CA TYR A 38 6.09 -4.22 -18.14
C TYR A 38 6.64 -4.08 -16.73
N THR A 39 7.26 -2.95 -16.43
CA THR A 39 7.62 -2.54 -15.07
C THR A 39 6.68 -1.44 -14.61
N ASP A 40 5.98 -1.68 -13.50
CA ASP A 40 5.02 -0.72 -12.93
C ASP A 40 5.70 0.62 -12.64
N GLY A 41 5.12 1.71 -13.16
CA GLY A 41 5.63 3.07 -12.98
C GLY A 41 6.84 3.44 -13.85
N GLU A 42 7.51 2.49 -14.49
CA GLU A 42 8.63 2.71 -15.43
C GLU A 42 8.14 2.60 -16.87
N ASP A 43 7.76 1.38 -17.31
CA ASP A 43 7.33 1.11 -18.71
C ASP A 43 5.83 1.34 -18.92
N ILE A 44 5.04 1.27 -17.85
CA ILE A 44 3.60 1.46 -17.88
C ILE A 44 3.15 2.38 -16.75
N LYS A 45 2.43 3.44 -17.10
CA LYS A 45 1.81 4.34 -16.13
C LYS A 45 0.41 3.86 -15.77
N LYS A 46 -0.09 4.27 -14.58
CA LYS A 46 -1.42 3.87 -14.09
C LYS A 46 -2.51 4.05 -15.15
N ASP A 47 -2.63 5.21 -15.78
CA ASP A 47 -3.70 5.49 -16.74
C ASP A 47 -3.63 4.63 -18.00
N ASP A 48 -2.43 4.32 -18.49
CA ASP A 48 -2.26 3.46 -19.68
C ASP A 48 -2.55 2.00 -19.33
N PHE A 49 -2.16 1.56 -18.14
CA PHE A 49 -2.52 0.25 -17.63
C PHE A 49 -4.04 0.03 -17.59
N TYR A 50 -4.80 0.99 -17.05
CA TYR A 50 -6.26 0.86 -16.97
C TYR A 50 -6.95 0.83 -18.33
N LYS A 51 -6.39 1.44 -19.36
CA LYS A 51 -6.90 1.34 -20.75
C LYS A 51 -6.66 -0.06 -21.35
N ILE A 52 -5.55 -0.69 -20.98
CA ILE A 52 -5.14 -1.99 -21.53
C ILE A 52 -5.85 -3.13 -20.79
N ILE A 53 -5.90 -3.09 -19.44
CA ILE A 53 -6.39 -4.20 -18.64
C ILE A 53 -7.85 -4.56 -18.90
N THR A 54 -8.68 -3.60 -19.31
CA THR A 54 -10.09 -3.85 -19.66
C THR A 54 -10.25 -4.75 -20.89
N LYS A 55 -9.20 -4.88 -21.71
CA LYS A 55 -9.18 -5.68 -22.95
C LYS A 55 -8.30 -6.92 -22.83
N ALA A 56 -7.52 -7.02 -21.76
CA ALA A 56 -6.58 -8.10 -21.54
C ALA A 56 -7.32 -9.41 -21.23
N LYS A 57 -6.82 -10.51 -21.77
CA LYS A 57 -7.30 -11.86 -21.47
C LYS A 57 -6.71 -12.36 -20.16
N GLU A 58 -5.43 -12.09 -19.95
CA GLU A 58 -4.70 -12.51 -18.77
C GLU A 58 -3.77 -11.41 -18.29
N PHE A 59 -3.61 -11.32 -16.98
CA PHE A 59 -2.62 -10.46 -16.35
C PHE A 59 -2.24 -10.99 -14.97
N HIS A 60 -0.97 -10.81 -14.63
CA HIS A 60 -0.41 -11.19 -13.34
C HIS A 60 0.84 -10.37 -13.03
N THR A 61 1.36 -10.50 -11.82
CA THR A 61 2.63 -9.87 -11.43
C THR A 61 3.75 -10.90 -11.33
N ALA A 62 4.98 -10.42 -11.53
CA ALA A 62 6.20 -11.12 -11.16
C ALA A 62 7.10 -10.16 -10.36
N HIS A 63 8.03 -10.73 -9.58
CA HIS A 63 9.04 -9.88 -8.94
C HIS A 63 10.11 -9.48 -9.96
N PRO A 64 10.76 -8.32 -9.78
CA PRO A 64 11.93 -7.98 -10.56
C PRO A 64 13.03 -9.03 -10.34
N SER A 65 13.92 -9.18 -11.31
CA SER A 65 15.06 -10.12 -11.17
C SER A 65 16.03 -9.63 -10.10
N VAL A 66 16.78 -10.57 -9.49
CA VAL A 66 17.83 -10.24 -8.53
C VAL A 66 18.85 -9.27 -9.13
N GLY A 67 19.23 -9.46 -10.41
CA GLY A 67 20.16 -8.59 -11.12
C GLY A 67 19.63 -7.17 -11.31
N TYR A 68 18.33 -7.00 -11.57
CA TYR A 68 17.69 -5.67 -11.66
C TYR A 68 17.76 -4.93 -10.31
N VAL A 69 17.45 -5.63 -9.22
CA VAL A 69 17.49 -5.04 -7.87
C VAL A 69 18.94 -4.71 -7.46
N ALA A 70 19.88 -5.62 -7.72
CA ALA A 70 21.30 -5.38 -7.45
C ALA A 70 21.82 -4.16 -8.21
N LYS A 71 21.46 -4.02 -9.49
CA LYS A 71 21.83 -2.84 -10.30
C LYS A 71 21.29 -1.54 -9.70
N LYS A 72 20.04 -1.51 -9.22
CA LYS A 72 19.50 -0.33 -8.51
C LYS A 72 20.33 0.01 -7.26
N TYR A 73 20.73 -0.97 -6.48
CA TYR A 73 21.59 -0.73 -5.30
C TYR A 73 22.97 -0.20 -5.71
N GLU A 74 23.60 -0.77 -6.74
CA GLU A 74 24.87 -0.31 -7.28
C GLU A 74 24.80 1.15 -7.75
N ASP A 75 23.74 1.53 -8.47
CA ASP A 75 23.54 2.90 -8.94
C ASP A 75 23.43 3.89 -7.79
N ILE A 76 22.69 3.54 -6.72
CA ILE A 76 22.56 4.36 -5.52
C ILE A 76 23.92 4.50 -4.80
N VAL A 77 24.71 3.42 -4.72
CA VAL A 77 26.07 3.48 -4.15
C VAL A 77 26.98 4.37 -5.00
N ALA A 78 26.90 4.29 -6.32
CA ALA A 78 27.66 5.14 -7.25
C ALA A 78 27.32 6.64 -7.07
N ASP A 79 26.07 6.95 -6.70
CA ASP A 79 25.62 8.30 -6.34
C ASP A 79 26.10 8.77 -4.94
N LYS A 80 26.99 7.99 -4.29
CA LYS A 80 27.62 8.30 -2.98
C LYS A 80 26.64 8.40 -1.82
N TYR A 81 25.64 7.53 -1.78
CA TYR A 81 24.85 7.30 -0.58
C TYR A 81 25.58 6.31 0.34
N ASP A 82 25.56 6.60 1.65
CA ASP A 82 26.21 5.78 2.68
C ASP A 82 25.33 4.60 3.13
N GLU A 83 24.01 4.74 2.97
CA GLU A 83 23.03 3.78 3.43
C GLU A 83 21.81 3.77 2.52
N ILE A 84 21.21 2.60 2.36
CA ILE A 84 19.95 2.40 1.65
C ILE A 84 18.92 1.83 2.64
N ILE A 85 17.79 2.52 2.80
CA ILE A 85 16.61 2.00 3.51
C ILE A 85 15.58 1.63 2.46
N ASP A 86 15.27 0.35 2.37
CA ASP A 86 14.44 -0.24 1.32
C ASP A 86 13.12 -0.73 1.93
N ILE A 87 12.02 0.01 1.67
CA ILE A 87 10.71 -0.16 2.30
C ILE A 87 9.79 -0.88 1.33
N HIS A 88 9.27 -2.02 1.76
CA HIS A 88 8.48 -2.90 0.92
C HIS A 88 7.12 -3.23 1.52
N PHE A 89 6.16 -3.49 0.60
CA PHE A 89 4.92 -4.14 0.98
C PHE A 89 5.15 -5.59 1.46
N SER A 90 4.11 -6.20 2.04
CA SER A 90 4.19 -7.46 2.79
C SER A 90 4.94 -8.59 2.09
N SER A 91 5.92 -9.16 2.78
CA SER A 91 6.61 -10.40 2.41
C SER A 91 5.71 -11.63 2.37
N LYS A 92 4.53 -11.56 3.00
CA LYS A 92 3.51 -12.62 2.97
C LYS A 92 2.70 -12.62 1.66
N MET A 93 2.72 -11.51 0.93
CA MET A 93 2.02 -11.37 -0.35
C MET A 93 2.96 -11.41 -1.55
N SER A 94 4.28 -11.20 -1.35
CA SER A 94 5.28 -11.15 -2.43
C SER A 94 6.62 -11.73 -2.02
N GLY A 95 7.33 -12.32 -2.99
CA GLY A 95 8.72 -12.72 -2.85
C GLY A 95 9.73 -11.57 -3.01
N LEU A 96 9.29 -10.32 -3.17
CA LEU A 96 10.18 -9.19 -3.45
C LEU A 96 11.27 -9.02 -2.38
N ILE A 97 10.91 -9.07 -1.11
CA ILE A 97 11.89 -8.94 0.00
C ILE A 97 12.97 -10.04 -0.10
N ASN A 98 12.62 -11.27 -0.45
CA ASN A 98 13.62 -12.32 -0.67
C ASN A 98 14.53 -11.99 -1.85
N THR A 99 13.98 -11.43 -2.94
CA THR A 99 14.78 -10.95 -4.08
C THR A 99 15.73 -9.84 -3.64
N CYS A 100 15.28 -8.89 -2.81
CA CYS A 100 16.10 -7.81 -2.26
C CYS A 100 17.22 -8.33 -1.34
N LEU A 101 16.94 -9.32 -0.50
CA LEU A 101 17.94 -9.96 0.34
C LEU A 101 19.04 -10.67 -0.49
N LEU A 102 18.66 -11.35 -1.57
CA LEU A 102 19.62 -11.94 -2.49
C LEU A 102 20.46 -10.87 -3.21
N ALA A 103 19.81 -9.81 -3.70
CA ALA A 103 20.48 -8.70 -4.37
C ALA A 103 21.46 -7.97 -3.44
N LYS A 104 21.10 -7.77 -2.18
CA LYS A 104 21.97 -7.20 -1.15
C LYS A 104 23.30 -7.98 -1.02
N ASN A 105 23.26 -9.31 -1.10
CA ASN A 105 24.47 -10.13 -1.02
C ASN A 105 25.39 -9.96 -2.24
N MET A 106 24.83 -9.47 -3.38
CA MET A 106 25.62 -9.18 -4.58
C MET A 106 26.31 -7.79 -4.53
N VAL A 107 25.88 -6.93 -3.61
CA VAL A 107 26.41 -5.55 -3.46
C VAL A 107 26.96 -5.35 -2.04
N PRO A 108 28.02 -6.07 -1.66
CA PRO A 108 28.52 -6.07 -0.27
C PRO A 108 29.05 -4.72 0.22
N ALA A 109 29.37 -3.81 -0.70
CA ALA A 109 29.78 -2.44 -0.37
C ALA A 109 28.61 -1.55 0.09
N ALA A 110 27.37 -1.97 -0.13
CA ALA A 110 26.19 -1.22 0.24
C ALA A 110 25.68 -1.57 1.64
N ASN A 111 25.44 -0.55 2.47
CA ASN A 111 24.73 -0.73 3.75
C ASN A 111 23.22 -0.70 3.50
N ILE A 112 22.63 -1.85 3.21
CA ILE A 112 21.21 -1.98 2.85
C ILE A 112 20.41 -2.49 4.04
N LYS A 113 19.37 -1.77 4.40
CA LYS A 113 18.40 -2.06 5.46
C LYS A 113 17.02 -2.24 4.83
N ILE A 114 16.40 -3.39 5.02
CA ILE A 114 15.10 -3.72 4.43
C ILE A 114 14.02 -3.64 5.51
N ILE A 115 12.91 -2.97 5.19
CA ILE A 115 11.74 -2.85 6.06
C ILE A 115 10.54 -3.51 5.38
N ASP A 116 9.93 -4.47 6.06
CA ASP A 116 8.65 -5.07 5.69
C ASP A 116 7.52 -4.31 6.39
N THR A 117 6.64 -3.66 5.62
CA THR A 117 5.48 -2.98 6.21
C THR A 117 4.41 -3.96 6.72
N GLU A 118 4.49 -5.23 6.32
CA GLU A 118 3.47 -6.26 6.59
C GLU A 118 2.06 -5.82 6.15
N SER A 119 1.99 -4.93 5.19
CA SER A 119 0.77 -4.41 4.61
C SER A 119 0.90 -4.26 3.09
N VAL A 120 -0.09 -3.70 2.42
CA VAL A 120 -0.12 -3.47 0.98
C VAL A 120 -0.89 -2.20 0.64
N SER A 121 -0.64 -1.64 -0.55
CA SER A 121 -1.37 -0.49 -1.09
C SER A 121 -1.36 0.70 -0.11
N ILE A 122 -2.50 1.34 0.07
CA ILE A 122 -2.65 2.58 0.83
C ILE A 122 -2.29 2.47 2.32
N GLU A 123 -2.39 1.30 2.93
CA GLU A 123 -1.92 1.10 4.31
C GLU A 123 -0.40 1.03 4.37
N SER A 124 0.20 0.29 3.44
CA SER A 124 1.67 0.26 3.29
C SER A 124 2.22 1.65 2.96
N TYR A 125 1.49 2.45 2.15
CA TYR A 125 1.84 3.85 1.88
C TYR A 125 1.88 4.69 3.16
N LEU A 126 0.85 4.61 4.02
CA LEU A 126 0.78 5.39 5.26
C LEU A 126 1.92 5.03 6.22
N ILE A 127 2.27 3.73 6.30
CA ILE A 127 3.41 3.25 7.07
C ILE A 127 4.72 3.78 6.49
N ALA A 128 4.93 3.65 5.18
CA ALA A 128 6.13 4.13 4.49
C ALA A 128 6.27 5.66 4.60
N GLU A 129 5.17 6.39 4.47
CA GLU A 129 5.17 7.84 4.62
C GLU A 129 5.63 8.27 6.01
N LYS A 130 5.14 7.63 7.08
CA LYS A 130 5.60 7.94 8.45
C LYS A 130 7.08 7.63 8.63
N ILE A 131 7.56 6.50 8.13
CA ILE A 131 8.99 6.14 8.18
C ILE A 131 9.84 7.20 7.47
N VAL A 132 9.43 7.62 6.27
CA VAL A 132 10.13 8.65 5.49
C VAL A 132 10.11 10.00 6.20
N GLU A 133 8.98 10.41 6.79
CA GLU A 133 8.87 11.64 7.60
C GLU A 133 9.88 11.62 8.76
N LEU A 134 9.96 10.53 9.52
CA LEU A 134 10.91 10.41 10.64
C LEU A 134 12.37 10.52 10.17
N ILE A 135 12.73 9.88 9.07
CA ILE A 135 14.11 9.91 8.56
C ILE A 135 14.43 11.28 7.94
N ARG A 136 13.54 11.83 7.08
CA ARG A 136 13.81 13.04 6.29
C ARG A 136 13.59 14.34 7.05
N GLU A 137 12.56 14.40 7.89
CA GLU A 137 12.17 15.63 8.57
C GLU A 137 12.68 15.68 10.01
N LYS A 138 12.79 14.53 10.68
CA LYS A 138 13.27 14.43 12.07
C LYS A 138 14.73 13.97 12.21
N GLY A 139 15.33 13.50 11.11
CA GLY A 139 16.72 13.03 11.10
C GLY A 139 16.97 11.70 11.85
N TRP A 140 15.91 10.89 11.99
CA TRP A 140 16.01 9.61 12.68
C TRP A 140 16.87 8.61 11.90
N THR A 141 17.58 7.76 12.65
CA THR A 141 18.30 6.60 12.10
C THR A 141 17.34 5.44 11.84
N TYR A 142 17.82 4.47 11.06
CA TYR A 142 17.09 3.20 10.87
C TYR A 142 16.77 2.52 12.21
N GLU A 143 17.72 2.46 13.12
CA GLU A 143 17.56 1.81 14.42
C GLU A 143 16.44 2.46 15.24
N GLN A 144 16.39 3.79 15.30
CA GLN A 144 15.31 4.53 15.97
C GLN A 144 13.93 4.26 15.33
N VAL A 145 13.88 4.17 14.00
CA VAL A 145 12.64 3.80 13.30
C VAL A 145 12.20 2.39 13.66
N MET A 146 13.14 1.44 13.74
CA MET A 146 12.82 0.04 14.07
C MET A 146 12.28 -0.15 15.49
N GLU A 147 12.69 0.69 16.44
CA GLU A 147 12.16 0.68 17.81
C GLU A 147 10.66 1.01 17.86
N VAL A 148 10.19 1.92 16.99
CA VAL A 148 8.80 2.35 16.93
C VAL A 148 8.00 1.76 15.75
N LEU A 149 8.63 0.92 14.93
CA LEU A 149 7.98 0.33 13.76
C LEU A 149 6.69 -0.45 14.10
N PRO A 150 6.61 -1.20 15.20
CA PRO A 150 5.37 -1.84 15.62
C PRO A 150 4.23 -0.84 15.86
N ASP A 151 4.52 0.32 16.47
CA ASP A 151 3.53 1.36 16.73
C ASP A 151 3.12 2.08 15.44
N ILE A 152 4.06 2.32 14.52
CA ILE A 152 3.76 2.87 13.19
C ILE A 152 2.80 1.94 12.44
N LYS A 153 3.07 0.64 12.42
CA LYS A 153 2.19 -0.37 11.79
C LYS A 153 0.82 -0.41 12.45
N ALA A 154 0.76 -0.37 13.78
CA ALA A 154 -0.50 -0.36 14.54
C ALA A 154 -1.29 0.94 14.38
N SER A 155 -0.67 2.00 13.85
CA SER A 155 -1.29 3.30 13.60
C SER A 155 -1.95 3.42 12.22
N ALA A 156 -1.79 2.44 11.35
CA ALA A 156 -2.43 2.37 10.04
C ALA A 156 -3.54 1.31 10.02
N PHE A 157 -4.61 1.57 9.29
CA PHE A 157 -5.73 0.66 9.12
C PHE A 157 -6.41 0.87 7.79
N MET A 158 -6.47 -0.17 6.97
CA MET A 158 -7.11 -0.15 5.66
C MET A 158 -8.29 -1.10 5.59
N GLN A 159 -9.31 -0.67 4.88
CA GLN A 159 -10.44 -1.48 4.45
C GLN A 159 -10.68 -1.27 2.97
N PHE A 160 -11.10 -2.32 2.28
CA PHE A 160 -11.45 -2.22 0.88
C PHE A 160 -12.59 -3.19 0.52
N ASN A 161 -13.32 -2.84 -0.53
CA ASN A 161 -14.34 -3.69 -1.12
C ASN A 161 -13.96 -4.03 -2.56
N VAL A 162 -14.24 -5.25 -2.96
CA VAL A 162 -14.11 -5.74 -4.34
C VAL A 162 -15.43 -6.33 -4.80
N THR A 163 -15.74 -6.18 -6.08
CA THR A 163 -16.96 -6.77 -6.66
C THR A 163 -16.85 -8.29 -6.76
N THR A 164 -15.64 -8.82 -6.94
CA THR A 164 -15.37 -10.25 -7.03
C THR A 164 -14.05 -10.62 -6.33
N LEU A 165 -14.00 -11.81 -5.74
CA LEU A 165 -12.78 -12.37 -5.18
C LEU A 165 -11.94 -13.16 -6.20
N ASN A 166 -12.43 -13.31 -7.44
CA ASN A 166 -11.80 -14.16 -8.45
C ASN A 166 -10.35 -13.78 -8.73
N TYR A 167 -10.02 -12.49 -8.75
CA TYR A 167 -8.64 -12.03 -8.99
C TYR A 167 -7.72 -12.42 -7.84
N LEU A 168 -8.18 -12.24 -6.59
CA LEU A 168 -7.42 -12.64 -5.40
C LEU A 168 -7.20 -14.15 -5.34
N VAL A 169 -8.22 -14.93 -5.72
CA VAL A 169 -8.16 -16.40 -5.79
C VAL A 169 -7.21 -16.85 -6.91
N LYS A 170 -7.44 -16.37 -8.16
CA LYS A 170 -6.66 -16.76 -9.35
C LYS A 170 -5.16 -16.48 -9.14
N ASN A 171 -4.83 -15.37 -8.51
CA ASN A 171 -3.45 -14.95 -8.29
C ASN A 171 -2.90 -15.35 -6.91
N GLY A 172 -3.62 -16.17 -6.13
CA GLY A 172 -3.16 -16.76 -4.87
C GLY A 172 -2.94 -15.77 -3.71
N ARG A 173 -3.54 -14.56 -3.76
CA ARG A 173 -3.43 -13.55 -2.70
C ARG A 173 -4.71 -13.35 -1.91
N ILE A 174 -5.64 -14.30 -1.98
CA ILE A 174 -6.88 -14.33 -1.20
C ILE A 174 -6.62 -14.40 0.32
N GLY A 175 -5.47 -14.95 0.76
CA GLY A 175 -5.05 -15.01 2.15
C GLY A 175 -6.09 -15.64 3.08
N LYS A 176 -6.31 -15.00 4.24
CA LYS A 176 -7.28 -15.45 5.26
C LYS A 176 -8.75 -15.29 4.81
N ALA A 177 -9.02 -14.60 3.68
CA ALA A 177 -10.36 -14.44 3.12
C ALA A 177 -10.80 -15.63 2.24
N ALA A 178 -10.01 -16.70 2.12
CA ALA A 178 -10.33 -17.88 1.30
C ALA A 178 -11.69 -18.50 1.62
N GLY A 179 -12.13 -18.48 2.87
CA GLY A 179 -13.44 -18.96 3.29
C GLY A 179 -14.64 -18.18 2.73
N LEU A 180 -14.42 -17.02 2.11
CA LEU A 180 -15.45 -16.24 1.43
C LEU A 180 -15.59 -16.59 -0.06
N ALA A 181 -14.64 -17.35 -0.62
CA ALA A 181 -14.69 -17.77 -2.02
C ALA A 181 -15.95 -18.63 -2.26
N GLY A 182 -16.72 -18.27 -3.29
CA GLY A 182 -17.98 -18.95 -3.62
C GLY A 182 -19.24 -18.47 -2.87
N THR A 183 -19.11 -17.54 -1.89
CA THR A 183 -20.26 -17.06 -1.10
C THR A 183 -20.83 -15.71 -1.53
N LEU A 184 -20.30 -15.10 -2.60
CA LEU A 184 -20.56 -13.69 -2.97
C LEU A 184 -21.92 -13.44 -3.63
N LEU A 185 -22.83 -14.42 -3.74
CA LEU A 185 -24.15 -14.15 -4.25
C LEU A 185 -24.91 -13.24 -3.25
N ASN A 186 -25.09 -11.96 -3.61
CA ASN A 186 -25.70 -10.91 -2.77
C ASN A 186 -24.91 -10.48 -1.50
N ILE A 187 -23.65 -10.91 -1.32
CA ILE A 187 -22.80 -10.49 -0.21
C ILE A 187 -21.67 -9.62 -0.74
N LYS A 188 -21.39 -8.51 -0.08
CA LYS A 188 -20.28 -7.61 -0.35
C LYS A 188 -19.22 -7.80 0.76
N PRO A 189 -18.04 -8.32 0.44
CA PRO A 189 -16.97 -8.49 1.43
C PRO A 189 -16.34 -7.13 1.75
N ILE A 190 -16.00 -6.91 3.01
CA ILE A 190 -15.10 -5.85 3.45
C ILE A 190 -13.83 -6.55 3.89
N LEU A 191 -12.74 -6.23 3.23
CA LEU A 191 -11.44 -6.85 3.41
C LEU A 191 -10.45 -5.83 3.98
N GLY A 192 -9.39 -6.32 4.59
CA GLY A 192 -8.25 -5.53 5.07
C GLY A 192 -7.00 -6.39 5.11
N VAL A 193 -6.01 -5.97 5.90
CA VAL A 193 -4.77 -6.72 6.12
C VAL A 193 -4.70 -7.17 7.58
N ASN A 194 -4.27 -8.39 7.80
CA ASN A 194 -4.01 -8.94 9.13
C ASN A 194 -2.79 -9.87 9.07
N ASP A 195 -1.77 -9.59 9.87
CA ASP A 195 -0.48 -10.29 9.91
C ASP A 195 0.15 -10.44 8.51
N GLY A 196 0.08 -9.39 7.70
CA GLY A 196 0.64 -9.37 6.36
C GLY A 196 -0.17 -10.07 5.28
N TYR A 197 -1.35 -10.60 5.57
CA TYR A 197 -2.25 -11.27 4.62
C TYR A 197 -3.56 -10.51 4.42
N ILE A 198 -4.16 -10.65 3.24
CA ILE A 198 -5.54 -10.21 3.03
C ILE A 198 -6.45 -11.03 3.96
N ALA A 199 -7.31 -10.33 4.69
CA ALA A 199 -8.20 -10.93 5.68
C ALA A 199 -9.62 -10.33 5.60
N PRO A 200 -10.67 -11.11 5.92
CA PRO A 200 -12.02 -10.58 6.03
C PRO A 200 -12.14 -9.70 7.29
N ILE A 201 -12.73 -8.52 7.12
CA ILE A 201 -13.16 -7.66 8.23
C ILE A 201 -14.63 -7.87 8.52
N ASP A 202 -15.45 -7.81 7.44
CA ASP A 202 -16.90 -7.98 7.54
C ASP A 202 -17.50 -8.49 6.21
N LYS A 203 -18.77 -8.83 6.23
CA LYS A 203 -19.57 -9.21 5.07
C LYS A 203 -20.98 -8.65 5.20
N VAL A 204 -21.41 -7.86 4.23
CA VAL A 204 -22.68 -7.13 4.28
C VAL A 204 -23.48 -7.30 3.00
N ARG A 205 -24.72 -6.82 2.99
CA ARG A 205 -25.58 -6.74 1.79
C ARG A 205 -25.82 -5.29 1.41
N GLY A 206 -25.63 -4.99 0.11
CA GLY A 206 -25.80 -3.65 -0.45
C GLY A 206 -24.63 -2.70 -0.19
N MET A 207 -24.41 -1.78 -1.12
CA MET A 207 -23.27 -0.85 -1.07
C MET A 207 -23.40 0.19 0.06
N SER A 208 -24.60 0.70 0.34
CA SER A 208 -24.80 1.64 1.46
C SER A 208 -24.33 1.07 2.80
N LYS A 209 -24.49 -0.25 3.00
CA LYS A 209 -24.00 -0.92 4.20
C LYS A 209 -22.47 -1.07 4.20
N VAL A 210 -21.86 -1.26 3.02
CA VAL A 210 -20.40 -1.27 2.86
C VAL A 210 -19.82 0.08 3.33
N TYR A 211 -20.36 1.20 2.83
CA TYR A 211 -19.89 2.54 3.23
C TYR A 211 -20.02 2.76 4.74
N SER A 212 -21.20 2.43 5.29
CA SER A 212 -21.45 2.59 6.73
C SER A 212 -20.45 1.84 7.58
N VAL A 213 -20.20 0.55 7.28
CA VAL A 213 -19.27 -0.29 8.07
C VAL A 213 -17.83 0.20 7.93
N ILE A 214 -17.39 0.55 6.73
CA ILE A 214 -16.04 1.10 6.50
C ILE A 214 -15.85 2.36 7.34
N VAL A 215 -16.81 3.28 7.31
CA VAL A 215 -16.74 4.54 8.05
C VAL A 215 -16.81 4.30 9.57
N ASP A 216 -17.71 3.45 10.05
CA ASP A 216 -17.84 3.15 11.47
C ASP A 216 -16.55 2.56 12.05
N ASN A 217 -15.92 1.64 11.30
CA ASN A 217 -14.64 1.05 11.69
C ASN A 217 -13.50 2.08 11.69
N ALA A 218 -13.43 2.95 10.67
CA ALA A 218 -12.43 4.02 10.59
C ALA A 218 -12.55 5.02 11.75
N ILE A 219 -13.77 5.42 12.08
CA ILE A 219 -14.06 6.32 13.19
C ILE A 219 -13.70 5.66 14.53
N LYS A 220 -14.09 4.40 14.73
CA LYS A 220 -13.74 3.65 15.92
C LYS A 220 -12.22 3.56 16.10
N PHE A 221 -11.49 3.34 15.01
CA PHE A 221 -10.03 3.29 15.02
C PHE A 221 -9.41 4.64 15.41
N LEU A 222 -9.89 5.75 14.82
CA LEU A 222 -9.34 7.09 15.06
C LEU A 222 -9.70 7.66 16.44
N LYS A 223 -10.83 7.25 17.06
CA LYS A 223 -11.20 7.70 18.42
C LYS A 223 -10.11 7.41 19.45
N ASP A 224 -9.44 6.29 19.32
CA ASP A 224 -8.37 5.87 20.23
C ASP A 224 -6.97 6.36 19.75
N ARG A 225 -6.93 7.14 18.64
CA ARG A 225 -5.69 7.57 17.95
C ARG A 225 -5.82 9.01 17.45
N PRO A 226 -5.86 9.99 18.36
CA PRO A 226 -6.19 11.36 17.98
C PRO A 226 -5.06 12.14 17.32
N TYR A 227 -3.83 11.61 17.33
CA TYR A 227 -2.67 12.34 16.83
C TYR A 227 -2.34 11.98 15.39
N ASN A 228 -1.86 12.97 14.62
CA ASN A 228 -1.37 12.83 13.24
C ASN A 228 -2.38 12.18 12.28
N SER A 229 -3.68 12.48 12.44
CA SER A 229 -4.75 11.86 11.67
C SER A 229 -4.63 12.12 10.17
N LYS A 230 -4.66 11.05 9.38
CA LYS A 230 -4.69 11.06 7.91
C LYS A 230 -5.81 10.15 7.44
N VAL A 231 -6.45 10.55 6.34
CA VAL A 231 -7.40 9.71 5.60
C VAL A 231 -6.88 9.54 4.19
N LEU A 232 -6.79 8.31 3.73
CA LEU A 232 -6.43 7.99 2.37
C LEU A 232 -7.55 7.22 1.70
N ILE A 233 -7.99 7.73 0.55
CA ILE A 233 -9.01 7.11 -0.27
C ILE A 233 -8.42 6.71 -1.61
N THR A 234 -8.84 5.55 -2.12
CA THR A 234 -8.30 5.01 -3.36
C THR A 234 -9.34 4.24 -4.15
N TYR A 235 -9.13 4.14 -5.44
CA TYR A 235 -10.01 3.42 -6.36
C TYR A 235 -9.23 2.77 -7.50
N GLY A 236 -9.82 1.73 -8.06
CA GLY A 236 -9.34 1.06 -9.26
C GLY A 236 -9.86 1.72 -10.53
N GLY A 237 -10.81 1.07 -11.21
CA GLY A 237 -11.47 1.62 -12.39
C GLY A 237 -12.39 2.81 -12.05
N GLU A 238 -12.70 3.63 -13.05
CA GLU A 238 -13.47 4.88 -12.89
C GLU A 238 -14.87 4.66 -12.28
N ASN A 239 -15.49 3.51 -12.50
CA ASN A 239 -16.77 3.14 -11.90
C ASN A 239 -16.75 3.11 -10.36
N ASN A 240 -15.57 3.12 -9.75
CA ASN A 240 -15.41 3.07 -8.28
C ASN A 240 -15.21 4.45 -7.65
N ILE A 241 -15.07 5.51 -8.45
CA ILE A 241 -14.91 6.89 -7.96
C ILE A 241 -16.12 7.29 -7.11
N GLU A 242 -17.32 6.95 -7.55
CA GLU A 242 -18.54 7.27 -6.81
C GLU A 242 -18.59 6.56 -5.46
N HIS A 243 -18.26 5.26 -5.42
CA HIS A 243 -18.18 4.49 -4.17
C HIS A 243 -17.19 5.10 -3.18
N MET A 244 -16.04 5.52 -3.68
CA MET A 244 -15.02 6.19 -2.88
C MET A 244 -15.53 7.52 -2.31
N LYS A 245 -16.15 8.35 -3.15
CA LYS A 245 -16.71 9.67 -2.76
C LYS A 245 -17.83 9.54 -1.73
N GLU A 246 -18.76 8.63 -1.94
CA GLU A 246 -19.86 8.35 -1.00
C GLU A 246 -19.32 7.93 0.37
N THR A 247 -18.31 7.04 0.38
CA THR A 247 -17.67 6.61 1.63
C THR A 247 -17.02 7.79 2.36
N TYR A 248 -16.31 8.65 1.62
CA TYR A 248 -15.64 9.81 2.22
C TYR A 248 -16.63 10.88 2.70
N ASN A 249 -17.68 11.16 1.95
CA ASN A 249 -18.73 12.11 2.37
C ASN A 249 -19.39 11.64 3.67
N LEU A 250 -19.74 10.35 3.76
CA LEU A 250 -20.29 9.78 4.99
C LEU A 250 -19.31 9.86 6.16
N PHE A 251 -18.00 9.68 5.90
CA PHE A 251 -16.97 9.87 6.92
C PHE A 251 -16.94 11.32 7.43
N LEU A 252 -16.99 12.30 6.53
CA LEU A 252 -17.00 13.73 6.91
C LEU A 252 -18.23 14.12 7.74
N GLU A 253 -19.40 13.57 7.44
CA GLU A 253 -20.61 13.77 8.23
C GLU A 253 -20.43 13.24 9.64
N LYS A 254 -20.07 11.96 9.78
CA LYS A 254 -19.87 11.32 11.08
C LYS A 254 -18.71 11.89 11.88
N GLN A 255 -17.64 12.34 11.21
CA GLN A 255 -16.51 13.00 11.87
C GLN A 255 -16.95 14.26 12.62
N LYS A 256 -17.84 15.08 12.03
CA LYS A 256 -18.38 16.29 12.65
C LYS A 256 -19.19 15.99 13.91
N GLU A 257 -20.00 14.93 13.87
CA GLU A 257 -20.84 14.52 15.00
C GLU A 257 -20.03 14.13 16.26
N ILE A 258 -18.82 13.64 16.09
CA ILE A 258 -17.99 13.13 17.18
C ILE A 258 -16.75 13.95 17.48
N ASN A 259 -16.63 15.14 16.87
CA ASN A 259 -15.50 16.06 17.06
C ASN A 259 -14.11 15.41 16.91
N LEU A 260 -13.95 14.52 15.93
CA LEU A 260 -12.60 14.01 15.59
C LEU A 260 -11.72 15.17 15.11
N PRO A 261 -10.41 15.12 15.39
CA PRO A 261 -9.45 16.08 14.86
C PRO A 261 -9.53 16.21 13.34
N SER A 262 -9.11 17.36 12.82
CA SER A 262 -8.92 17.51 11.38
C SER A 262 -7.89 16.49 10.89
N HIS A 263 -8.09 15.99 9.68
CA HIS A 263 -7.21 15.02 9.05
C HIS A 263 -6.64 15.57 7.73
N ARG A 264 -5.52 15.03 7.29
CA ARG A 264 -5.02 15.23 5.94
C ARG A 264 -5.64 14.19 5.01
N LEU A 265 -6.35 14.66 3.98
CA LEU A 265 -6.87 13.78 2.91
C LEU A 265 -5.79 13.53 1.85
N ILE A 266 -5.66 12.27 1.46
CA ILE A 266 -4.88 11.82 0.32
C ILE A 266 -5.80 11.03 -0.60
N GLU A 267 -5.84 11.40 -1.87
CA GLU A 267 -6.56 10.65 -2.90
C GLU A 267 -5.55 10.03 -3.86
N SER A 268 -5.73 8.77 -4.20
CA SER A 268 -4.88 8.09 -5.16
C SER A 268 -5.65 7.08 -6.01
N ARG A 269 -5.11 6.75 -7.17
CA ARG A 269 -5.53 5.60 -7.97
C ARG A 269 -4.62 4.42 -7.66
N ILE A 270 -5.19 3.24 -7.52
CA ILE A 270 -4.44 2.02 -7.15
C ILE A 270 -3.42 1.66 -8.25
N SER A 271 -2.26 1.16 -7.85
CA SER A 271 -1.19 0.76 -8.78
C SER A 271 -1.57 -0.46 -9.63
N PRO A 272 -1.02 -0.57 -10.83
CA PRO A 272 -1.08 -1.79 -11.63
C PRO A 272 -0.72 -3.05 -10.86
N THR A 273 0.31 -3.00 -10.03
CA THR A 273 0.74 -4.12 -9.16
C THR A 273 -0.40 -4.65 -8.31
N VAL A 274 -1.12 -3.78 -7.62
CA VAL A 274 -2.22 -4.17 -6.73
C VAL A 274 -3.45 -4.62 -7.51
N ILE A 275 -3.79 -3.91 -8.61
CA ILE A 275 -4.94 -4.24 -9.47
C ILE A 275 -4.83 -5.63 -10.08
N CYS A 276 -3.63 -6.09 -10.42
CA CYS A 276 -3.45 -7.47 -10.91
C CYS A 276 -4.00 -8.53 -9.95
N HIS A 277 -4.11 -8.21 -8.65
CA HIS A 277 -4.63 -9.13 -7.63
C HIS A 277 -6.03 -8.77 -7.14
N SER A 278 -6.36 -7.49 -7.01
CA SER A 278 -7.70 -7.07 -6.54
C SER A 278 -8.75 -7.03 -7.65
N GLY A 279 -8.32 -6.92 -8.90
CA GLY A 279 -9.15 -6.56 -10.04
C GLY A 279 -9.42 -5.05 -10.08
N PRO A 280 -9.93 -4.54 -11.22
CA PRO A 280 -10.17 -3.11 -11.42
C PRO A 280 -11.39 -2.57 -10.64
N GLU A 281 -12.31 -3.44 -10.23
CA GLU A 281 -13.52 -3.05 -9.50
C GLU A 281 -13.29 -3.10 -8.00
N VAL A 282 -12.49 -2.17 -7.51
CA VAL A 282 -12.07 -2.05 -6.11
C VAL A 282 -12.06 -0.58 -5.69
N PHE A 283 -12.48 -0.31 -4.47
CA PHE A 283 -12.17 0.94 -3.79
C PHE A 283 -11.70 0.65 -2.36
N GLY A 284 -10.85 1.52 -1.83
CA GLY A 284 -10.26 1.38 -0.51
C GLY A 284 -10.34 2.67 0.30
N PHE A 285 -10.36 2.49 1.61
CA PHE A 285 -10.39 3.55 2.60
C PHE A 285 -9.40 3.20 3.71
N ALA A 286 -8.39 4.02 3.89
CA ALA A 286 -7.41 3.84 4.96
C ALA A 286 -7.36 5.07 5.86
N VAL A 287 -7.05 4.81 7.10
CA VAL A 287 -6.81 5.84 8.11
C VAL A 287 -5.47 5.59 8.81
N TYR A 288 -4.84 6.67 9.20
CA TYR A 288 -3.69 6.67 10.08
C TYR A 288 -4.00 7.55 11.30
N GLY A 289 -3.63 7.08 12.47
CA GLY A 289 -3.74 7.85 13.69
C GLY A 289 -2.87 7.24 14.78
N GLU A 290 -2.20 8.07 15.55
CA GLU A 290 -1.29 7.67 16.63
C GLU A 290 -1.99 7.80 17.98
N LYS A 291 -1.74 6.84 18.90
CA LYS A 291 -2.20 6.91 20.30
C LYS A 291 -1.42 7.96 21.07
N GLU A 292 -0.13 7.97 20.87
CA GLU A 292 0.83 8.96 21.36
C GLU A 292 1.67 9.44 20.18
N PRO A 293 2.06 10.71 20.13
CA PRO A 293 2.84 11.23 19.02
C PRO A 293 4.17 10.50 18.84
N ILE A 294 4.38 9.91 17.67
CA ILE A 294 5.63 9.24 17.31
C ILE A 294 6.58 10.28 16.69
N GLY A 295 7.73 10.51 17.32
CA GLY A 295 8.76 11.40 16.79
C GLY A 295 8.56 12.90 17.11
N LEU A 296 7.93 13.22 18.25
CA LEU A 296 7.94 14.56 18.82
C LEU A 296 9.32 14.93 19.36
#